data_0c314df0e45266b3a2f51b841b28931c
#
_entry.id   0c314df0e45266b3a2f51b841b28931c
#
_cell.length_a   1.000
_cell.length_b   1.000
_cell.length_c   1.000
_cell.angle_alpha   90.00
_cell.angle_beta   90.00
_cell.angle_gamma   90.00
#
_symmetry.space_group_name_H-M   'P 1'
#
loop_
_entity.id
_entity.type
_entity.pdbx_description
1 polymer ?
#
loop_
_entity_poly.entity_id
_entity_poly.type
_entity_poly.pdbx_seq_one_letter_code
_entity_poly.pdbx_strand_id
1 'polypeptide(L)'
;MRLVSAELVESRQILPGQWLQTFHAPELATGSRAGQFVHVRTGDYSGLVLRRPFSINTADPATGTVSLHFRTVGRGTEWLTRVRPGESLDMLGPLGRPFEVDPRSRHLLLIAGGLGMAGLRLLAGEAVRDGRQVTILFGAASASLVYPSSLLPDEVEYVVATDDGSMGHHGFVTELLPEYEAWADQAFACGPNAMLARLSRLAAGRRDRLGVARLGRKRGAGKADPPGSPEARRKAFLQLSMEQTMGCAVGACLGCVVMGVDGPLRVCREGPVFASDEIAWPESA
;
A
#
# COMPACT_ATOMS: atom_id res chain seq x y z
N MET A 1 3.33 -3.46 17.88
CA MET A 1 3.96 -4.69 17.38
C MET A 1 3.77 -5.80 18.39
N ARG A 2 3.16 -6.91 17.99
CA ARG A 2 2.88 -8.10 18.82
C ARG A 2 3.14 -9.35 17.99
N LEU A 3 3.48 -10.44 18.65
CA LEU A 3 3.49 -11.76 18.06
C LEU A 3 2.12 -12.40 18.34
N VAL A 4 1.42 -12.78 17.28
CA VAL A 4 0.02 -13.23 17.34
C VAL A 4 -0.10 -14.58 16.65
N SER A 5 -0.86 -15.50 17.25
CA SER A 5 -1.33 -16.72 16.59
C SER A 5 -2.64 -16.40 15.90
N ALA A 6 -2.64 -16.34 14.57
CA ALA A 6 -3.78 -15.94 13.75
C ALA A 6 -4.40 -17.20 13.11
N GLU A 7 -5.64 -17.53 13.45
CA GLU A 7 -6.35 -18.67 12.88
C GLU A 7 -6.88 -18.33 11.49
N LEU A 8 -6.57 -19.17 10.49
CA LEU A 8 -7.13 -19.02 9.14
C LEU A 8 -8.62 -19.37 9.14
N VAL A 9 -9.45 -18.42 8.75
CA VAL A 9 -10.91 -18.58 8.65
C VAL A 9 -11.31 -18.93 7.22
N GLU A 10 -10.72 -18.25 6.23
CA GLU A 10 -11.04 -18.43 4.81
C GLU A 10 -9.79 -18.32 3.96
N SER A 11 -9.69 -19.17 2.94
CA SER A 11 -8.65 -19.09 1.90
C SER A 11 -9.29 -19.30 0.54
N ARG A 12 -9.15 -18.30 -0.36
CA ARG A 12 -9.69 -18.41 -1.72
C ARG A 12 -8.75 -17.80 -2.75
N GLN A 13 -8.69 -18.42 -3.90
CA GLN A 13 -8.01 -17.84 -5.06
C GLN A 13 -8.98 -16.87 -5.73
N ILE A 14 -8.56 -15.58 -5.82
CA ILE A 14 -9.40 -14.50 -6.39
C ILE A 14 -9.02 -14.17 -7.84
N LEU A 15 -7.77 -14.46 -8.23
CA LEU A 15 -7.23 -14.29 -9.57
C LEU A 15 -6.21 -15.41 -9.83
N PRO A 16 -5.79 -15.66 -11.09
CA PRO A 16 -4.74 -16.63 -11.37
C PRO A 16 -3.48 -16.39 -10.53
N GLY A 17 -3.16 -17.36 -9.65
CA GLY A 17 -2.03 -17.30 -8.74
C GLY A 17 -2.13 -16.26 -7.61
N GLN A 18 -3.26 -15.58 -7.45
CA GLN A 18 -3.48 -14.60 -6.36
C GLN A 18 -4.53 -15.10 -5.37
N TRP A 19 -4.22 -14.98 -4.11
CA TRP A 19 -4.99 -15.52 -2.99
C TRP A 19 -5.40 -14.43 -2.02
N LEU A 20 -6.60 -14.54 -1.51
CA LEU A 20 -7.11 -13.78 -0.38
C LEU A 20 -7.32 -14.74 0.77
N GLN A 21 -6.63 -14.50 1.89
CA GLN A 21 -6.75 -15.25 3.12
C GLN A 21 -7.25 -14.35 4.24
N THR A 22 -8.27 -14.79 4.97
CA THR A 22 -8.83 -14.08 6.13
C THR A 22 -8.51 -14.84 7.40
N PHE A 23 -8.01 -14.12 8.39
CA PHE A 23 -7.57 -14.68 9.67
C PHE A 23 -8.33 -14.04 10.82
N HIS A 24 -8.70 -14.82 11.81
CA HIS A 24 -9.16 -14.33 13.10
C HIS A 24 -7.93 -13.98 13.96
N ALA A 25 -7.72 -12.70 14.19
CA ALA A 25 -6.60 -12.13 14.93
C ALA A 25 -7.01 -10.76 15.53
N PRO A 26 -7.81 -10.75 16.62
CA PRO A 26 -8.41 -9.53 17.18
C PRO A 26 -7.40 -8.44 17.54
N GLU A 27 -6.19 -8.83 17.99
CA GLU A 27 -5.12 -7.90 18.34
C GLU A 27 -4.55 -7.19 17.12
N LEU A 28 -4.52 -7.85 15.96
CA LEU A 28 -4.15 -7.23 14.69
C LEU A 28 -5.29 -6.39 14.14
N ALA A 29 -6.52 -6.92 14.17
CA ALA A 29 -7.70 -6.24 13.66
C ALA A 29 -7.92 -4.87 14.32
N THR A 30 -7.77 -4.81 15.66
CA THR A 30 -7.95 -3.57 16.43
C THR A 30 -6.77 -2.61 16.29
N GLY A 31 -5.54 -3.14 16.11
CA GLY A 31 -4.32 -2.34 16.13
C GLY A 31 -3.80 -1.90 14.77
N SER A 32 -4.38 -2.38 13.68
CA SER A 32 -3.90 -2.12 12.32
C SER A 32 -4.45 -0.82 11.74
N ARG A 33 -3.61 -0.15 10.95
CA ARG A 33 -3.96 1.03 10.16
C ARG A 33 -3.55 0.79 8.70
N ALA A 34 -4.25 1.44 7.77
CA ALA A 34 -3.97 1.32 6.34
C ALA A 34 -2.50 1.63 5.99
N GLY A 35 -1.90 0.82 5.12
CA GLY A 35 -0.49 0.92 4.74
C GLY A 35 0.48 0.12 5.62
N GLN A 36 0.02 -0.45 6.75
CA GLN A 36 0.83 -1.33 7.58
C GLN A 36 0.84 -2.77 7.05
N PHE A 37 1.76 -3.57 7.56
CA PHE A 37 1.94 -4.95 7.16
C PHE A 37 2.13 -5.88 8.36
N VAL A 38 2.05 -7.18 8.12
CA VAL A 38 2.42 -8.25 9.05
C VAL A 38 3.59 -9.04 8.48
N HIS A 39 4.42 -9.61 9.35
CA HIS A 39 5.52 -10.48 9.00
C HIS A 39 5.17 -11.92 9.39
N VAL A 40 4.74 -12.70 8.40
CA VAL A 40 4.15 -14.04 8.59
C VAL A 40 5.25 -15.09 8.53
N ARG A 41 5.19 -16.04 9.45
CA ARG A 41 6.00 -17.23 9.39
C ARG A 41 5.40 -18.19 8.37
N THR A 42 6.20 -18.53 7.37
CA THR A 42 5.82 -19.48 6.32
C THR A 42 6.65 -20.74 6.46
N GLY A 43 6.01 -21.88 6.73
CA GLY A 43 6.68 -23.18 6.89
C GLY A 43 6.88 -23.63 8.35
N ASP A 44 7.34 -24.85 8.48
CA ASP A 44 7.50 -25.64 9.70
C ASP A 44 8.93 -25.70 10.26
N TYR A 45 9.77 -24.69 9.96
CA TYR A 45 11.23 -24.62 10.22
C TYR A 45 12.11 -25.48 9.30
N SER A 46 11.57 -26.37 8.49
CA SER A 46 12.35 -27.23 7.60
C SER A 46 12.74 -26.52 6.30
N GLY A 47 13.54 -25.43 6.40
CA GLY A 47 14.10 -24.73 5.24
C GLY A 47 13.42 -23.43 4.80
N LEU A 48 12.43 -22.93 5.54
CA LEU A 48 11.83 -21.60 5.36
C LEU A 48 12.05 -20.75 6.61
N VAL A 49 13.29 -20.37 6.88
CA VAL A 49 13.72 -19.71 8.12
C VAL A 49 13.15 -18.31 8.27
N LEU A 50 13.12 -17.53 7.17
CA LEU A 50 12.69 -16.15 7.22
C LEU A 50 11.15 -16.04 7.12
N ARG A 51 10.57 -15.10 7.86
CA ARG A 51 9.19 -14.66 7.69
C ARG A 51 9.03 -13.90 6.37
N ARG A 52 7.80 -13.67 5.95
CA ARG A 52 7.45 -12.91 4.74
C ARG A 52 6.55 -11.73 5.10
N PRO A 53 6.81 -10.53 4.57
CA PRO A 53 5.96 -9.38 4.76
C PRO A 53 4.73 -9.47 3.86
N PHE A 54 3.55 -9.17 4.43
CA PHE A 54 2.30 -9.03 3.69
C PHE A 54 1.57 -7.78 4.17
N SER A 55 1.15 -6.95 3.22
CA SER A 55 0.27 -5.81 3.52
C SER A 55 -1.03 -6.30 4.16
N ILE A 56 -1.49 -5.58 5.16
CA ILE A 56 -2.82 -5.81 5.74
C ILE A 56 -3.84 -5.27 4.74
N ASN A 57 -4.54 -6.19 4.07
CA ASN A 57 -5.51 -5.86 3.02
C ASN A 57 -6.82 -5.32 3.57
N THR A 58 -7.34 -5.96 4.63
CA THR A 58 -8.47 -5.45 5.44
C THR A 58 -8.21 -5.73 6.91
N ALA A 59 -8.83 -4.93 7.78
CA ALA A 59 -8.90 -5.15 9.22
C ALA A 59 -10.29 -4.75 9.69
N ASP A 60 -10.96 -5.66 10.38
CA ASP A 60 -12.30 -5.43 10.95
C ASP A 60 -12.27 -5.71 12.46
N PRO A 61 -12.25 -4.66 13.29
CA PRO A 61 -12.29 -4.81 14.74
C PRO A 61 -13.57 -5.46 15.26
N ALA A 62 -14.70 -5.34 14.54
CA ALA A 62 -15.99 -5.89 15.00
C ALA A 62 -16.03 -7.43 14.93
N THR A 63 -15.43 -8.00 13.89
CA THR A 63 -15.31 -9.46 13.71
C THR A 63 -13.99 -10.02 14.24
N GLY A 64 -13.03 -9.14 14.57
CA GLY A 64 -11.67 -9.53 14.99
C GLY A 64 -10.85 -10.13 13.83
N THR A 65 -11.16 -9.76 12.57
CA THR A 65 -10.51 -10.37 11.41
C THR A 65 -9.58 -9.45 10.68
N VAL A 66 -8.53 -10.02 10.09
CA VAL A 66 -7.62 -9.35 9.14
C VAL A 66 -7.52 -10.19 7.88
N SER A 67 -7.35 -9.57 6.71
CA SER A 67 -7.09 -10.31 5.49
C SER A 67 -5.75 -9.94 4.85
N LEU A 68 -5.16 -10.93 4.16
CA LEU A 68 -3.94 -10.80 3.38
C LEU A 68 -4.24 -11.17 1.94
N HIS A 69 -3.85 -10.30 1.01
CA HIS A 69 -3.89 -10.56 -0.43
C HIS A 69 -2.46 -10.72 -0.93
N PHE A 70 -2.16 -11.84 -1.57
CA PHE A 70 -0.82 -12.15 -2.04
C PHE A 70 -0.83 -12.98 -3.33
N ARG A 71 0.31 -12.97 -4.01
CA ARG A 71 0.56 -13.79 -5.19
C ARG A 71 1.54 -14.93 -4.84
N THR A 72 1.30 -16.11 -5.41
CA THR A 72 2.23 -17.23 -5.35
C THR A 72 3.45 -16.93 -6.22
N VAL A 73 4.60 -16.72 -5.57
CA VAL A 73 5.87 -16.36 -6.26
C VAL A 73 7.04 -17.23 -5.84
N GLY A 74 6.82 -18.18 -4.92
CA GLY A 74 7.87 -19.09 -4.46
C GLY A 74 7.45 -19.88 -3.22
N ARG A 75 8.35 -20.70 -2.69
CA ARG A 75 8.10 -21.72 -1.66
C ARG A 75 7.27 -21.22 -0.46
N GLY A 76 7.52 -20.01 0.04
CA GLY A 76 6.79 -19.47 1.20
C GLY A 76 5.33 -19.18 0.87
N THR A 77 5.05 -18.54 -0.26
CA THR A 77 3.68 -18.26 -0.71
C THR A 77 2.97 -19.52 -1.21
N GLU A 78 3.69 -20.48 -1.79
CA GLU A 78 3.15 -21.81 -2.12
C GLU A 78 2.74 -22.57 -0.86
N TRP A 79 3.54 -22.49 0.21
CA TRP A 79 3.19 -23.09 1.49
C TRP A 79 1.90 -22.48 2.06
N LEU A 80 1.75 -21.14 2.01
CA LEU A 80 0.56 -20.44 2.47
C LEU A 80 -0.72 -20.90 1.77
N THR A 81 -0.66 -21.24 0.47
CA THR A 81 -1.84 -21.70 -0.28
C THR A 81 -2.36 -23.06 0.18
N ARG A 82 -1.55 -23.81 0.94
CA ARG A 82 -1.88 -25.16 1.45
C ARG A 82 -2.42 -25.13 2.88
N VAL A 83 -2.30 -23.99 3.55
CA VAL A 83 -2.86 -23.80 4.91
C VAL A 83 -4.39 -23.89 4.82
N ARG A 84 -5.00 -24.60 5.76
CA ARG A 84 -6.43 -24.87 5.77
C ARG A 84 -7.14 -24.04 6.84
N PRO A 85 -8.42 -23.70 6.65
CA PRO A 85 -9.23 -23.12 7.72
C PRO A 85 -9.15 -23.93 9.01
N GLY A 86 -9.01 -23.23 10.14
CA GLY A 86 -8.78 -23.80 11.47
C GLY A 86 -7.28 -23.92 11.84
N GLU A 87 -6.36 -23.85 10.88
CA GLU A 87 -4.92 -23.81 11.17
C GLU A 87 -4.47 -22.40 11.53
N SER A 88 -3.53 -22.29 12.46
CA SER A 88 -3.02 -21.00 12.93
C SER A 88 -1.64 -20.69 12.39
N LEU A 89 -1.44 -19.41 12.02
CA LEU A 89 -0.15 -18.87 11.58
C LEU A 89 0.42 -17.92 12.63
N ASP A 90 1.73 -17.97 12.78
CA ASP A 90 2.49 -17.05 13.61
C ASP A 90 2.77 -15.75 12.82
N MET A 91 2.18 -14.64 13.25
CA MET A 91 2.26 -13.32 12.63
C MET A 91 2.85 -12.30 13.60
N LEU A 92 3.85 -11.56 13.15
CA LEU A 92 4.40 -10.41 13.85
C LEU A 92 3.82 -9.13 13.25
N GLY A 93 3.10 -8.34 14.04
CA GLY A 93 2.49 -7.10 13.54
C GLY A 93 1.64 -6.34 14.56
N PRO A 94 0.93 -5.30 14.14
CA PRO A 94 1.16 -4.59 12.87
C PRO A 94 2.52 -3.90 12.86
N LEU A 95 3.12 -3.79 11.69
CA LEU A 95 4.47 -3.25 11.45
C LEU A 95 4.43 -2.09 10.46
N GLY A 96 5.45 -1.25 10.51
CA GLY A 96 5.62 -0.14 9.59
C GLY A 96 4.72 1.07 9.90
N ARG A 97 4.96 2.14 9.15
CA ARG A 97 4.21 3.39 9.26
C ARG A 97 2.99 3.36 8.35
N PRO A 98 1.83 3.81 8.82
CA PRO A 98 0.59 3.84 8.04
C PRO A 98 0.57 5.02 7.07
N PHE A 99 -0.41 5.03 6.17
CA PHE A 99 -0.83 6.22 5.44
C PHE A 99 -1.37 7.29 6.41
N GLU A 100 -1.07 8.54 6.13
CA GLU A 100 -1.53 9.69 6.90
C GLU A 100 -2.47 10.55 6.06
N VAL A 101 -3.77 10.45 6.30
CA VAL A 101 -4.79 11.25 5.59
C VAL A 101 -4.95 12.60 6.29
N ASP A 102 -4.91 13.71 5.54
CA ASP A 102 -5.23 15.03 6.08
C ASP A 102 -6.74 15.05 6.43
N PRO A 103 -7.12 15.44 7.65
CA PRO A 103 -8.53 15.53 8.04
C PRO A 103 -9.39 16.41 7.14
N ARG A 104 -8.78 17.36 6.42
CA ARG A 104 -9.46 18.27 5.48
C ARG A 104 -9.68 17.66 4.11
N SER A 105 -8.92 16.62 3.74
CA SER A 105 -9.04 15.95 2.45
C SER A 105 -10.37 15.23 2.35
N ARG A 106 -11.12 15.50 1.29
CA ARG A 106 -12.43 14.89 1.00
C ARG A 106 -12.36 13.94 -0.20
N HIS A 107 -11.47 14.21 -1.14
CA HIS A 107 -11.30 13.48 -2.37
C HIS A 107 -9.96 12.72 -2.35
N LEU A 108 -10.01 11.41 -2.20
CA LEU A 108 -8.84 10.57 -2.12
C LEU A 108 -8.65 9.77 -3.42
N LEU A 109 -7.49 9.91 -4.02
CA LEU A 109 -7.10 9.16 -5.22
C LEU A 109 -6.15 8.02 -4.82
N LEU A 110 -6.57 6.79 -5.00
CA LEU A 110 -5.77 5.60 -4.73
C LEU A 110 -5.26 5.03 -6.05
N ILE A 111 -3.95 4.79 -6.18
CA ILE A 111 -3.33 4.32 -7.43
C ILE A 111 -2.63 3.00 -7.15
N ALA A 112 -3.21 1.92 -7.65
CA ALA A 112 -2.73 0.56 -7.42
C ALA A 112 -2.15 -0.06 -8.70
N GLY A 113 -0.96 -0.65 -8.61
CA GLY A 113 -0.41 -1.49 -9.66
C GLY A 113 -0.43 -2.95 -9.25
N GLY A 114 -1.26 -3.77 -9.89
CA GLY A 114 -1.36 -5.20 -9.61
C GLY A 114 -1.59 -5.51 -8.12
N LEU A 115 -0.65 -6.21 -7.50
CA LEU A 115 -0.73 -6.59 -6.09
C LEU A 115 -0.70 -5.39 -5.11
N GLY A 116 -0.35 -4.19 -5.58
CA GLY A 116 -0.39 -2.97 -4.77
C GLY A 116 -1.79 -2.65 -4.21
N MET A 117 -2.86 -3.21 -4.79
CA MET A 117 -4.20 -3.13 -4.21
C MET A 117 -4.25 -3.66 -2.77
N ALA A 118 -3.44 -4.65 -2.42
CA ALA A 118 -3.37 -5.20 -1.07
C ALA A 118 -3.01 -4.14 -0.02
N GLY A 119 -2.15 -3.18 -0.36
CA GLY A 119 -1.75 -2.10 0.54
C GLY A 119 -2.76 -0.95 0.64
N LEU A 120 -3.67 -0.82 -0.33
CA LEU A 120 -4.62 0.30 -0.44
C LEU A 120 -6.06 -0.07 -0.06
N ARG A 121 -6.41 -1.36 -0.08
CA ARG A 121 -7.80 -1.81 0.14
C ARG A 121 -8.34 -1.39 1.52
N LEU A 122 -7.52 -1.46 2.57
CA LEU A 122 -7.92 -1.02 3.91
C LEU A 122 -8.19 0.49 3.92
N LEU A 123 -7.31 1.29 3.28
CA LEU A 123 -7.48 2.74 3.17
C LEU A 123 -8.78 3.11 2.45
N ALA A 124 -9.12 2.42 1.36
CA ALA A 124 -10.38 2.63 0.65
C ALA A 124 -11.59 2.44 1.58
N GLY A 125 -11.61 1.34 2.34
CA GLY A 125 -12.69 1.08 3.28
C GLY A 125 -12.77 2.06 4.45
N GLU A 126 -11.62 2.46 5.00
CA GLU A 126 -11.57 3.49 6.06
C GLU A 126 -12.08 4.84 5.54
N ALA A 127 -11.63 5.25 4.35
CA ALA A 127 -12.01 6.52 3.75
C ALA A 127 -13.52 6.62 3.45
N VAL A 128 -14.11 5.55 2.90
CA VAL A 128 -15.56 5.49 2.64
C VAL A 128 -16.34 5.57 3.95
N ARG A 129 -15.95 4.81 4.98
CA ARG A 129 -16.58 4.90 6.31
C ARG A 129 -16.51 6.30 6.94
N ASP A 130 -15.42 7.04 6.65
CA ASP A 130 -15.24 8.42 7.08
C ASP A 130 -16.01 9.45 6.21
N GLY A 131 -16.81 8.99 5.24
CA GLY A 131 -17.61 9.83 4.33
C GLY A 131 -16.79 10.60 3.29
N ARG A 132 -15.63 10.07 2.90
CA ARG A 132 -14.77 10.64 1.86
C ARG A 132 -15.11 10.03 0.50
N GLN A 133 -14.92 10.81 -0.56
CA GLN A 133 -15.00 10.31 -1.93
C GLN A 133 -13.69 9.63 -2.30
N VAL A 134 -13.78 8.45 -2.87
CA VAL A 134 -12.62 7.62 -3.22
C VAL A 134 -12.70 7.20 -4.67
N THR A 135 -11.68 7.54 -5.45
CA THR A 135 -11.44 7.00 -6.79
C THR A 135 -10.22 6.10 -6.74
N ILE A 136 -10.32 4.89 -7.25
CA ILE A 136 -9.21 3.95 -7.40
C ILE A 136 -8.85 3.85 -8.88
N LEU A 137 -7.60 4.21 -9.21
CA LEU A 137 -6.98 3.91 -10.49
C LEU A 137 -6.21 2.59 -10.33
N PHE A 138 -6.62 1.59 -11.10
CA PHE A 138 -6.00 0.26 -11.00
C PHE A 138 -5.32 -0.12 -12.32
N GLY A 139 -4.04 -0.49 -12.25
CA GLY A 139 -3.24 -0.96 -13.38
C GLY A 139 -2.98 -2.46 -13.31
N ALA A 140 -3.17 -3.15 -14.44
CA ALA A 140 -2.83 -4.55 -14.62
C ALA A 140 -2.24 -4.81 -16.01
N ALA A 141 -1.52 -5.92 -16.17
CA ALA A 141 -1.01 -6.30 -17.49
C ALA A 141 -2.14 -6.65 -18.47
N SER A 142 -3.23 -7.24 -17.98
CA SER A 142 -4.41 -7.65 -18.79
C SER A 142 -5.67 -7.71 -17.96
N ALA A 143 -6.84 -7.81 -18.63
CA ALA A 143 -8.15 -7.93 -17.98
C ALA A 143 -8.25 -9.12 -17.00
N SER A 144 -7.56 -10.23 -17.29
CA SER A 144 -7.55 -11.43 -16.44
C SER A 144 -6.86 -11.22 -15.08
N LEU A 145 -6.11 -10.13 -14.92
CA LEU A 145 -5.40 -9.76 -13.69
C LEU A 145 -6.00 -8.54 -13.00
N VAL A 146 -7.14 -8.05 -13.50
CA VAL A 146 -7.85 -6.92 -12.87
C VAL A 146 -8.46 -7.37 -11.54
N TYR A 147 -8.19 -6.61 -10.48
CA TYR A 147 -8.73 -6.90 -9.15
C TYR A 147 -10.26 -6.83 -9.18
N PRO A 148 -10.98 -7.84 -8.63
CA PRO A 148 -12.44 -7.88 -8.71
C PRO A 148 -13.09 -6.69 -7.99
N SER A 149 -13.92 -5.93 -8.70
CA SER A 149 -14.66 -4.80 -8.13
C SER A 149 -15.58 -5.22 -6.98
N SER A 150 -16.11 -6.43 -7.00
CA SER A 150 -16.93 -7.00 -5.92
C SER A 150 -16.21 -7.12 -4.56
N LEU A 151 -14.89 -6.92 -4.52
CA LEU A 151 -14.10 -6.87 -3.29
C LEU A 151 -13.83 -5.45 -2.81
N LEU A 152 -14.28 -4.43 -3.53
CA LEU A 152 -14.20 -3.02 -3.14
C LEU A 152 -15.50 -2.56 -2.47
N PRO A 153 -15.47 -1.46 -1.68
CA PRO A 153 -16.72 -0.81 -1.27
C PRO A 153 -17.50 -0.30 -2.48
N ASP A 154 -18.84 -0.39 -2.44
CA ASP A 154 -19.71 -0.02 -3.56
C ASP A 154 -19.64 1.48 -3.92
N GLU A 155 -19.25 2.33 -2.95
CA GLU A 155 -19.14 3.79 -3.10
C GLU A 155 -17.86 4.23 -3.83
N VAL A 156 -16.93 3.31 -4.11
CA VAL A 156 -15.66 3.63 -4.76
C VAL A 156 -15.83 3.75 -6.27
N GLU A 157 -15.39 4.86 -6.84
CA GLU A 157 -15.19 4.94 -8.30
C GLU A 157 -13.96 4.10 -8.67
N TYR A 158 -14.14 3.13 -9.58
CA TYR A 158 -13.10 2.19 -9.96
C TYR A 158 -12.77 2.30 -11.44
N VAL A 159 -11.58 2.84 -11.73
CA VAL A 159 -11.07 3.07 -13.09
C VAL A 159 -9.91 2.11 -13.35
N VAL A 160 -9.97 1.40 -14.46
CA VAL A 160 -9.00 0.37 -14.83
C VAL A 160 -8.16 0.80 -16.03
N ALA A 161 -6.86 0.52 -15.96
CA ALA A 161 -5.93 0.56 -17.08
C ALA A 161 -5.31 -0.83 -17.27
N THR A 162 -5.19 -1.28 -18.52
CA THR A 162 -4.45 -2.52 -18.83
C THR A 162 -3.38 -2.26 -19.87
N ASP A 163 -2.20 -2.84 -19.66
CA ASP A 163 -1.03 -2.63 -20.53
C ASP A 163 -1.35 -3.10 -21.97
N ASP A 164 -2.13 -4.19 -22.11
CA ASP A 164 -2.53 -4.77 -23.38
C ASP A 164 -3.83 -4.19 -23.99
N GLY A 165 -4.48 -3.25 -23.27
CA GLY A 165 -5.75 -2.63 -23.72
C GLY A 165 -6.97 -3.54 -23.64
N SER A 166 -6.89 -4.69 -22.97
CA SER A 166 -8.00 -5.65 -22.90
C SER A 166 -9.15 -5.19 -21.99
N MET A 167 -8.92 -4.16 -21.13
CA MET A 167 -9.95 -3.56 -20.29
C MET A 167 -9.58 -2.12 -19.89
N GLY A 168 -10.53 -1.20 -20.00
CA GLY A 168 -10.37 0.20 -19.58
C GLY A 168 -9.38 0.99 -20.44
N HIS A 169 -8.56 1.84 -19.82
CA HIS A 169 -7.53 2.60 -20.51
C HIS A 169 -6.44 1.66 -21.05
N HIS A 170 -6.06 1.83 -22.31
CA HIS A 170 -4.94 1.09 -22.90
C HIS A 170 -3.63 1.80 -22.58
N GLY A 171 -2.85 1.25 -21.71
CA GLY A 171 -1.57 1.82 -21.27
C GLY A 171 -1.37 1.72 -19.76
N PHE A 172 -0.42 2.48 -19.26
CA PHE A 172 -0.07 2.44 -17.85
C PHE A 172 -1.01 3.28 -16.98
N VAL A 173 -1.39 2.78 -15.83
CA VAL A 173 -2.23 3.48 -14.85
C VAL A 173 -1.69 4.87 -14.46
N THR A 174 -0.38 5.08 -14.56
CA THR A 174 0.26 6.36 -14.29
C THR A 174 -0.13 7.47 -15.26
N GLU A 175 -0.63 7.11 -16.45
CA GLU A 175 -1.06 8.06 -17.47
C GLU A 175 -2.39 8.72 -17.13
N LEU A 176 -3.17 8.10 -16.24
CA LEU A 176 -4.44 8.63 -15.76
C LEU A 176 -4.28 9.70 -14.67
N LEU A 177 -3.13 9.76 -13.95
CA LEU A 177 -2.96 10.71 -12.85
C LEU A 177 -3.26 12.16 -13.24
N PRO A 178 -2.83 12.71 -14.39
CA PRO A 178 -3.11 14.10 -14.76
C PRO A 178 -4.60 14.43 -14.88
N GLU A 179 -5.44 13.46 -15.22
CA GLU A 179 -6.89 13.66 -15.38
C GLU A 179 -7.58 13.82 -14.00
N TYR A 180 -7.04 13.18 -12.97
CA TYR A 180 -7.61 13.16 -11.62
C TYR A 180 -6.92 14.11 -10.64
N GLU A 181 -5.74 14.65 -10.97
CA GLU A 181 -4.93 15.43 -10.02
C GLU A 181 -5.59 16.75 -9.59
N ALA A 182 -6.47 17.31 -10.40
CA ALA A 182 -7.22 18.53 -10.06
C ALA A 182 -8.37 18.25 -9.09
N TRP A 183 -8.97 17.06 -9.21
CA TRP A 183 -10.04 16.60 -8.33
C TRP A 183 -9.53 16.14 -6.97
N ALA A 184 -8.36 15.48 -6.93
CA ALA A 184 -7.84 14.87 -5.73
C ALA A 184 -7.23 15.87 -4.75
N ASP A 185 -7.60 15.79 -3.48
CA ASP A 185 -6.95 16.49 -2.39
C ASP A 185 -5.63 15.80 -2.01
N GLN A 186 -5.65 14.46 -1.95
CA GLN A 186 -4.49 13.61 -1.71
C GLN A 186 -4.53 12.35 -2.57
N ALA A 187 -3.34 11.86 -2.91
CA ALA A 187 -3.13 10.62 -3.64
C ALA A 187 -2.29 9.63 -2.81
N PHE A 188 -2.60 8.34 -2.97
CA PHE A 188 -1.93 7.24 -2.27
C PHE A 188 -1.63 6.15 -3.30
N ALA A 189 -0.39 5.69 -3.34
CA ALA A 189 0.00 4.71 -4.36
C ALA A 189 0.72 3.50 -3.75
N CYS A 190 0.47 2.34 -4.34
CA CYS A 190 1.17 1.10 -4.03
C CYS A 190 1.29 0.26 -5.31
N GLY A 191 2.49 -0.29 -5.57
CA GLY A 191 2.77 -1.09 -6.74
C GLY A 191 4.26 -1.15 -7.08
N PRO A 192 4.62 -1.55 -8.31
CA PRO A 192 6.01 -1.66 -8.74
C PRO A 192 6.79 -0.36 -8.60
N ASN A 193 8.08 -0.45 -8.24
CA ASN A 193 8.94 0.74 -8.03
C ASN A 193 8.99 1.68 -9.24
N ALA A 194 8.98 1.15 -10.48
CA ALA A 194 8.93 1.97 -11.68
C ALA A 194 7.64 2.81 -11.77
N MET A 195 6.50 2.24 -11.40
CA MET A 195 5.22 2.96 -11.31
C MET A 195 5.30 4.07 -10.26
N LEU A 196 5.79 3.76 -9.05
CA LEU A 196 5.92 4.72 -7.96
C LEU A 196 6.88 5.87 -8.31
N ALA A 197 8.01 5.57 -8.96
CA ALA A 197 8.95 6.57 -9.46
C ALA A 197 8.31 7.52 -10.48
N ARG A 198 7.55 6.97 -11.44
CA ARG A 198 6.82 7.78 -12.44
C ARG A 198 5.77 8.67 -11.79
N LEU A 199 4.97 8.14 -10.85
CA LEU A 199 3.99 8.92 -10.10
C LEU A 199 4.63 10.04 -9.28
N SER A 200 5.80 9.79 -8.66
CA SER A 200 6.54 10.81 -7.91
C SER A 200 6.97 11.98 -8.81
N ARG A 201 7.48 11.68 -10.03
CA ARG A 201 7.85 12.73 -11.01
C ARG A 201 6.63 13.52 -11.48
N LEU A 202 5.53 12.85 -11.75
CA LEU A 202 4.27 13.50 -12.13
C LEU A 202 3.75 14.39 -11.00
N ALA A 203 3.73 13.90 -9.76
CA ALA A 203 3.27 14.67 -8.61
C ALA A 203 4.16 15.90 -8.34
N ALA A 204 5.47 15.83 -8.58
CA ALA A 204 6.37 16.96 -8.45
C ALA A 204 6.01 18.11 -9.43
N GLY A 205 5.57 17.78 -10.66
CA GLY A 205 5.14 18.75 -11.67
C GLY A 205 3.68 19.23 -11.53
N ARG A 206 2.91 18.68 -10.59
CA ARG A 206 1.46 18.95 -10.43
C ARG A 206 1.14 20.44 -10.30
N ARG A 207 1.89 21.18 -9.48
CA ARG A 207 1.63 22.61 -9.24
C ARG A 207 1.74 23.44 -10.51
N ASP A 208 2.74 23.13 -11.32
CA ASP A 208 2.97 23.85 -12.59
C ASP A 208 1.83 23.54 -13.59
N ARG A 209 1.37 22.28 -13.65
CA ARG A 209 0.25 21.88 -14.53
C ARG A 209 -1.08 22.51 -14.12
N LEU A 210 -1.34 22.62 -12.82
CA LEU A 210 -2.57 23.23 -12.31
C LEU A 210 -2.55 24.75 -12.30
N GLY A 211 -1.47 25.40 -12.76
CA GLY A 211 -1.34 26.86 -12.75
C GLY A 211 -1.34 27.47 -11.34
N VAL A 212 -1.09 26.65 -10.31
CA VAL A 212 -0.99 27.13 -8.95
C VAL A 212 0.33 27.87 -8.82
N ALA A 213 0.28 29.22 -8.83
CA ALA A 213 1.45 30.07 -8.66
C ALA A 213 2.28 29.54 -7.50
N ARG A 214 3.60 29.47 -7.69
CA ARG A 214 4.56 29.26 -6.60
C ARG A 214 4.38 30.44 -5.62
N LEU A 215 3.39 30.34 -4.76
CA LEU A 215 3.39 31.14 -3.54
C LEU A 215 4.69 30.75 -2.87
N GLY A 216 5.68 31.63 -3.10
CA GLY A 216 6.99 31.47 -2.51
C GLY A 216 6.75 31.06 -1.08
N ARG A 217 7.33 29.95 -0.65
CA ARG A 217 7.39 29.61 0.77
C ARG A 217 8.03 30.83 1.44
N LYS A 218 7.24 31.87 1.74
CA LYS A 218 7.60 32.80 2.81
C LYS A 218 7.77 31.85 3.99
N ARG A 219 9.00 31.63 4.37
CA ARG A 219 9.36 31.01 5.63
C ARG A 219 8.73 31.91 6.71
N GLY A 220 7.41 31.74 6.89
CA GLY A 220 6.73 32.23 8.07
C GLY A 220 7.39 31.52 9.23
N ALA A 221 7.64 32.22 10.33
CA ALA A 221 8.40 31.80 11.49
C ALA A 221 7.84 30.60 12.28
N GLY A 222 7.03 29.74 11.68
CA GLY A 222 6.68 28.42 12.17
C GLY A 222 7.75 27.42 11.77
N LYS A 223 8.27 26.63 12.71
CA LYS A 223 9.17 25.51 12.43
C LYS A 223 8.52 24.62 11.38
N ALA A 224 9.20 24.40 10.24
CA ALA A 224 8.78 23.40 9.27
C ALA A 224 8.73 22.04 9.96
N ASP A 225 7.69 21.23 9.67
CA ASP A 225 7.61 19.88 10.18
C ASP A 225 8.86 19.09 9.73
N PRO A 226 9.47 18.29 10.60
CA PRO A 226 10.64 17.50 10.22
C PRO A 226 10.30 16.58 9.03
N PRO A 227 11.19 16.44 8.04
CA PRO A 227 11.02 15.45 6.97
C PRO A 227 10.70 14.08 7.55
N GLY A 228 9.77 13.32 6.93
CA GLY A 228 9.34 12.00 7.40
C GLY A 228 8.47 11.99 8.66
N SER A 229 8.11 13.14 9.20
CA SER A 229 7.13 13.19 10.30
C SER A 229 5.72 12.85 9.80
N PRO A 230 4.81 12.36 10.70
CA PRO A 230 3.41 12.16 10.34
C PRO A 230 2.76 13.42 9.76
N GLU A 231 3.07 14.59 10.32
CA GLU A 231 2.55 15.89 9.89
C GLU A 231 3.04 16.26 8.49
N ALA A 232 4.32 16.04 8.19
CA ALA A 232 4.89 16.30 6.87
C ALA A 232 4.24 15.40 5.81
N ARG A 233 4.08 14.10 6.09
CA ARG A 233 3.41 13.15 5.19
C ARG A 233 1.94 13.47 5.01
N ARG A 234 1.23 13.83 6.07
CA ARG A 234 -0.17 14.25 6.01
C ARG A 234 -0.39 15.43 5.07
N LYS A 235 0.59 16.32 4.93
CA LYS A 235 0.55 17.47 4.02
C LYS A 235 1.03 17.16 2.61
N ALA A 236 1.61 15.99 2.38
CA ALA A 236 2.04 15.57 1.06
C ALA A 236 0.83 15.24 0.17
N PHE A 237 0.86 15.70 -1.08
CA PHE A 237 -0.16 15.31 -2.05
C PHE A 237 -0.14 13.82 -2.34
N LEU A 238 1.04 13.24 -2.53
CA LEU A 238 1.21 11.82 -2.85
C LEU A 238 2.01 11.10 -1.76
N GLN A 239 1.44 10.01 -1.25
CA GLN A 239 2.13 9.06 -0.38
C GLN A 239 2.27 7.72 -1.09
N LEU A 240 3.42 7.08 -0.92
CA LEU A 240 3.81 5.84 -1.58
C LEU A 240 3.97 4.73 -0.53
N SER A 241 3.38 3.57 -0.76
CA SER A 241 3.70 2.35 -0.01
C SER A 241 4.70 1.53 -0.82
N MET A 242 5.92 1.43 -0.31
CA MET A 242 7.02 0.74 -1.00
C MET A 242 7.12 -0.72 -0.60
N GLU A 243 7.40 -1.58 -1.58
CA GLU A 243 7.69 -2.99 -1.37
C GLU A 243 9.18 -3.24 -1.44
N GLN A 244 9.70 -3.99 -0.45
CA GLN A 244 11.09 -4.42 -0.40
C GLN A 244 11.23 -5.80 0.23
N THR A 245 12.28 -6.51 -0.12
CA THR A 245 12.63 -7.76 0.56
C THR A 245 12.99 -7.48 2.01
N MET A 246 12.30 -8.14 2.93
CA MET A 246 12.50 -7.95 4.36
C MET A 246 12.98 -9.25 5.03
N GLY A 247 14.16 -9.19 5.66
CA GLY A 247 14.65 -10.29 6.49
C GLY A 247 14.10 -10.25 7.91
N CYS A 248 14.25 -9.12 8.62
CA CYS A 248 13.84 -8.99 10.03
C CYS A 248 12.52 -8.23 10.25
N ALA A 249 12.13 -7.33 9.33
CA ALA A 249 10.97 -6.43 9.40
C ALA A 249 10.92 -5.47 10.61
N VAL A 250 12.01 -5.39 11.41
CA VAL A 250 12.10 -4.55 12.62
C VAL A 250 13.25 -3.53 12.58
N GLY A 251 13.89 -3.37 11.41
CA GLY A 251 14.95 -2.38 11.20
C GLY A 251 16.35 -2.78 11.63
N ALA A 252 16.59 -4.06 11.97
CA ALA A 252 17.88 -4.52 12.48
C ALA A 252 18.86 -4.98 11.38
N CYS A 253 18.37 -5.68 10.31
CA CYS A 253 19.24 -6.34 9.33
C CYS A 253 19.66 -5.46 8.15
N LEU A 254 19.06 -4.28 7.98
CA LEU A 254 19.30 -3.33 6.88
C LEU A 254 19.01 -3.88 5.46
N GLY A 255 18.36 -5.04 5.34
CA GLY A 255 18.06 -5.68 4.05
C GLY A 255 16.98 -4.99 3.20
N CYS A 256 16.18 -4.08 3.80
CA CYS A 256 15.10 -3.37 3.13
C CYS A 256 15.40 -1.88 2.93
N VAL A 257 16.67 -1.50 2.80
CA VAL A 257 17.08 -0.10 2.64
C VAL A 257 16.75 0.41 1.24
N VAL A 258 16.18 1.61 1.18
CA VAL A 258 16.04 2.44 -0.02
C VAL A 258 16.73 3.77 0.20
N MET A 259 17.06 4.48 -0.88
CA MET A 259 17.67 5.80 -0.77
C MET A 259 16.58 6.87 -0.64
N GLY A 260 16.58 7.57 0.48
CA GLY A 260 15.84 8.81 0.64
C GLY A 260 16.69 10.01 0.24
N VAL A 261 16.05 11.19 0.09
CA VAL A 261 16.73 12.45 -0.25
C VAL A 261 17.74 12.88 0.83
N ASP A 262 17.49 12.51 2.09
CA ASP A 262 18.34 12.83 3.23
C ASP A 262 19.20 11.63 3.70
N GLY A 263 19.26 10.55 2.92
CA GLY A 263 20.04 9.36 3.21
C GLY A 263 19.24 8.06 3.24
N PRO A 264 19.84 6.94 3.67
CA PRO A 264 19.22 5.62 3.61
C PRO A 264 18.05 5.48 4.59
N LEU A 265 16.95 4.88 4.11
CA LEU A 265 15.71 4.62 4.85
C LEU A 265 15.39 3.11 4.84
N ARG A 266 15.00 2.55 5.98
CA ARG A 266 14.56 1.15 6.09
C ARG A 266 13.06 1.07 5.86
N VAL A 267 12.63 0.44 4.79
CA VAL A 267 11.21 0.32 4.44
C VAL A 267 10.39 -0.31 5.58
N CYS A 268 10.95 -1.26 6.31
CA CYS A 268 10.24 -1.90 7.42
C CYS A 268 10.05 -1.02 8.67
N ARG A 269 10.82 0.08 8.83
CA ARG A 269 10.79 0.90 10.04
C ARG A 269 10.42 2.36 9.78
N GLU A 270 11.13 3.02 8.87
CA GLU A 270 10.82 4.39 8.44
C GLU A 270 9.63 4.43 7.47
N GLY A 271 9.35 3.33 6.74
CA GLY A 271 8.21 3.11 5.87
C GLY A 271 7.23 2.07 6.43
N PRO A 272 6.51 1.32 5.59
CA PRO A 272 6.62 1.30 4.13
C PRO A 272 6.05 2.54 3.44
N VAL A 273 5.27 3.37 4.15
CA VAL A 273 4.67 4.57 3.61
C VAL A 273 5.61 5.76 3.75
N PHE A 274 5.85 6.43 2.62
CA PHE A 274 6.66 7.64 2.51
C PHE A 274 5.90 8.72 1.74
N ALA A 275 6.20 10.00 1.99
CA ALA A 275 5.83 11.04 1.04
C ALA A 275 6.66 10.87 -0.23
N SER A 276 6.09 11.18 -1.39
CA SER A 276 6.75 10.96 -2.69
C SER A 276 8.07 11.74 -2.85
N ASP A 277 8.23 12.84 -2.12
CA ASP A 277 9.41 13.68 -2.10
C ASP A 277 10.47 13.25 -1.06
N GLU A 278 10.20 12.21 -0.26
CA GLU A 278 11.18 11.61 0.65
C GLU A 278 12.13 10.63 -0.06
N ILE A 279 11.72 10.07 -1.20
CA ILE A 279 12.47 9.02 -1.90
C ILE A 279 13.31 9.58 -3.02
N ALA A 280 14.60 9.25 -3.04
CA ALA A 280 15.53 9.56 -4.12
C ALA A 280 15.44 8.47 -5.20
N TRP A 281 14.68 8.75 -6.26
CA TRP A 281 14.55 7.83 -7.39
C TRP A 281 15.75 7.98 -8.33
N PRO A 282 16.35 6.88 -8.81
CA PRO A 282 17.37 6.96 -9.86
C PRO A 282 16.77 7.53 -11.15
N GLU A 283 17.57 8.23 -11.94
CA GLU A 283 17.12 8.87 -13.20
C GLU A 283 16.58 7.83 -14.20
N SER A 284 17.11 6.59 -14.14
CA SER A 284 16.76 5.47 -15.02
C SER A 284 15.56 4.62 -14.53
N ALA A 285 14.90 5.00 -13.43
CA ALA A 285 13.77 4.23 -12.88
C ALA A 285 12.42 4.62 -13.49
#